data_debcf8121ac7dac1d1133030b07f622d
#
_entry.id   debcf8121ac7dac1d1133030b07f622d
#
_cell.length_a   1.000
_cell.length_b   1.000
_cell.length_c   1.000
_cell.angle_alpha   90.00
_cell.angle_beta   90.00
_cell.angle_gamma   90.00
#
_symmetry.space_group_name_H-M   'P 1'
#
loop_
_entity.id
_entity.type
_entity.pdbx_description
1 polymer ?
#
loop_
_entity_poly.entity_id
_entity_poly.type
_entity_poly.pdbx_seq_one_letter_code
_entity_poly.pdbx_strand_id
1 'polypeptide(L)'
;MDLVYSEESLELTSAFKSYRNSVNIYTEDKEEDREFYVRLLGRLLEGTGCHINDITPLGSCQTVEHASENNPDPKGIYIIDGDIYTIFSPKQSTSSLYVLDAYCIENKVIDYDSIINLAYSLYGQMDMKNLSETLKIDKFMTSITEPLTQLFFHFALEQKHINNFKIKHSD
;
A
#
# COMPACT_ATOMS: atom_id res chain seq x y z
N MET A 1 -35.58 28.77 -18.74
CA MET A 1 -36.30 28.20 -17.59
C MET A 1 -35.30 27.39 -16.84
N ASP A 2 -34.71 27.93 -15.80
CA ASP A 2 -33.72 27.22 -15.03
C ASP A 2 -34.43 26.22 -14.13
N LEU A 3 -34.04 24.96 -14.22
CA LEU A 3 -34.53 23.89 -13.39
C LEU A 3 -34.03 24.11 -11.92
N VAL A 4 -34.91 24.51 -11.04
CA VAL A 4 -34.63 24.61 -9.61
C VAL A 4 -34.89 23.24 -9.02
N TYR A 5 -33.82 22.58 -8.58
CA TYR A 5 -33.90 21.29 -7.85
C TYR A 5 -34.31 21.53 -6.39
N SER A 6 -35.17 20.66 -5.86
CA SER A 6 -35.50 20.67 -4.42
C SER A 6 -34.26 20.29 -3.58
N GLU A 7 -34.21 20.72 -2.30
CA GLU A 7 -33.12 20.34 -1.39
C GLU A 7 -32.97 18.83 -1.29
N GLU A 8 -34.08 18.06 -1.23
CA GLU A 8 -34.08 16.60 -1.22
C GLU A 8 -33.45 16.00 -2.49
N SER A 9 -33.67 16.59 -3.68
CA SER A 9 -33.06 16.11 -4.93
C SER A 9 -31.58 16.46 -5.01
N LEU A 10 -31.13 17.54 -4.38
CA LEU A 10 -29.70 17.87 -4.25
C LEU A 10 -29.00 16.94 -3.27
N GLU A 11 -29.62 16.58 -2.15
CA GLU A 11 -29.11 15.59 -1.20
C GLU A 11 -28.98 14.21 -1.84
N LEU A 12 -30.02 13.75 -2.55
CA LEU A 12 -29.98 12.48 -3.29
C LEU A 12 -28.88 12.49 -4.36
N THR A 13 -28.72 13.57 -5.09
CA THR A 13 -27.66 13.70 -6.11
C THR A 13 -26.27 13.68 -5.45
N SER A 14 -26.11 14.32 -4.29
CA SER A 14 -24.87 14.29 -3.50
C SER A 14 -24.57 12.88 -2.98
N ALA A 15 -25.57 12.18 -2.45
CA ALA A 15 -25.44 10.80 -2.00
C ALA A 15 -25.07 9.85 -3.16
N PHE A 16 -25.71 10.01 -4.34
CA PHE A 16 -25.33 9.23 -5.53
C PHE A 16 -23.92 9.52 -6.03
N LYS A 17 -23.47 10.78 -6.00
CA LYS A 17 -22.09 11.15 -6.36
C LYS A 17 -21.10 10.56 -5.37
N SER A 18 -21.36 10.66 -4.07
CA SER A 18 -20.53 10.05 -3.04
C SER A 18 -20.46 8.53 -3.22
N TYR A 19 -21.59 7.87 -3.45
CA TYR A 19 -21.62 6.44 -3.71
C TYR A 19 -20.85 6.03 -4.98
N ARG A 20 -20.91 6.82 -6.06
CA ARG A 20 -20.14 6.54 -7.30
C ARG A 20 -18.64 6.66 -7.11
N ASN A 21 -18.21 7.54 -6.22
CA ASN A 21 -16.81 7.85 -5.99
C ASN A 21 -16.24 7.15 -4.73
N SER A 22 -16.98 6.20 -4.15
CA SER A 22 -16.47 5.40 -3.04
C SER A 22 -15.85 4.10 -3.51
N VAL A 23 -14.78 3.68 -2.85
CA VAL A 23 -14.09 2.42 -3.10
C VAL A 23 -13.96 1.62 -1.80
N ASN A 24 -13.98 0.30 -1.92
CA ASN A 24 -13.62 -0.63 -0.87
C ASN A 24 -12.19 -1.11 -1.12
N ILE A 25 -11.39 -1.18 -0.08
CA ILE A 25 -10.00 -1.61 -0.17
C ILE A 25 -9.87 -2.95 0.52
N TYR A 26 -9.20 -3.89 -0.12
CA TYR A 26 -8.90 -5.22 0.42
C TYR A 26 -7.38 -5.40 0.46
N THR A 27 -6.84 -5.76 1.63
CA THR A 27 -5.39 -5.92 1.84
C THR A 27 -5.06 -7.30 2.36
N GLU A 28 -3.79 -7.72 2.24
CA GLU A 28 -3.33 -9.01 2.76
C GLU A 28 -2.94 -9.00 4.23
N ASP A 29 -2.97 -7.83 4.85
CA ASP A 29 -2.58 -7.62 6.23
C ASP A 29 -3.64 -8.11 7.23
N LYS A 30 -3.42 -7.78 8.50
CA LYS A 30 -4.31 -8.11 9.60
C LYS A 30 -5.16 -6.90 10.00
N GLU A 31 -6.17 -7.15 10.83
CA GLU A 31 -7.07 -6.11 11.32
C GLU A 31 -6.32 -5.02 12.09
N GLU A 32 -5.23 -5.35 12.77
CA GLU A 32 -4.40 -4.39 13.51
C GLU A 32 -3.77 -3.32 12.59
N ASP A 33 -3.53 -3.65 11.32
CA ASP A 33 -2.89 -2.78 10.35
C ASP A 33 -3.88 -1.87 9.60
N ARG A 34 -5.17 -2.09 9.79
CA ARG A 34 -6.25 -1.36 9.11
C ARG A 34 -6.13 0.15 9.27
N GLU A 35 -5.81 0.63 10.47
CA GLU A 35 -5.68 2.07 10.77
C GLU A 35 -4.51 2.71 10.00
N PHE A 36 -3.44 1.98 9.76
CA PHE A 36 -2.33 2.44 8.91
C PHE A 36 -2.82 2.73 7.48
N TYR A 37 -3.58 1.81 6.89
CA TYR A 37 -4.13 1.99 5.54
C TYR A 37 -5.16 3.12 5.48
N VAL A 38 -6.01 3.27 6.50
CA VAL A 38 -6.97 4.39 6.58
C VAL A 38 -6.22 5.73 6.49
N ARG A 39 -5.14 5.89 7.21
CA ARG A 39 -4.35 7.13 7.22
C ARG A 39 -3.58 7.34 5.92
N LEU A 40 -2.90 6.28 5.44
CA LEU A 40 -2.09 6.35 4.23
C LEU A 40 -2.95 6.65 3.00
N LEU A 41 -3.95 5.81 2.75
CA LEU A 41 -4.78 5.92 1.55
C LEU A 41 -5.73 7.12 1.63
N GLY A 42 -6.19 7.48 2.84
CA GLY A 42 -6.95 8.71 3.06
C GLY A 42 -6.19 9.94 2.59
N ARG A 43 -4.91 10.04 2.90
CA ARG A 43 -4.04 11.12 2.41
C ARG A 43 -3.84 11.09 0.89
N LEU A 44 -3.62 9.91 0.33
CA LEU A 44 -3.43 9.76 -1.13
C LEU A 44 -4.68 10.16 -1.92
N LEU A 45 -5.86 10.01 -1.33
CA LEU A 45 -7.13 10.35 -1.97
C LEU A 45 -7.59 11.78 -1.71
N GLU A 46 -6.89 12.55 -0.88
CA GLU A 46 -7.21 13.97 -0.65
C GLU A 46 -7.26 14.74 -1.96
N GLY A 47 -8.33 15.50 -2.17
CA GLY A 47 -8.53 16.32 -3.36
C GLY A 47 -8.94 15.56 -4.63
N THR A 48 -8.97 14.23 -4.63
CA THR A 48 -9.39 13.42 -5.80
C THR A 48 -10.90 13.33 -5.98
N GLY A 49 -11.66 13.65 -4.92
CA GLY A 49 -13.12 13.42 -4.87
C GLY A 49 -13.50 11.95 -4.72
N CYS A 50 -12.54 11.05 -4.54
CA CYS A 50 -12.77 9.65 -4.21
C CYS A 50 -12.73 9.45 -2.69
N HIS A 51 -13.57 8.55 -2.17
CA HIS A 51 -13.67 8.26 -0.75
C HIS A 51 -13.51 6.77 -0.49
N ILE A 52 -12.79 6.42 0.57
CA ILE A 52 -12.74 5.05 1.07
C ILE A 52 -14.04 4.79 1.82
N ASN A 53 -14.78 3.77 1.39
CA ASN A 53 -15.97 3.33 2.09
C ASN A 53 -15.59 2.35 3.22
N ASP A 54 -14.73 1.38 2.90
CA ASP A 54 -14.21 0.44 3.88
C ASP A 54 -12.81 -0.05 3.51
N ILE A 55 -12.05 -0.51 4.51
CA ILE A 55 -10.80 -1.23 4.34
C ILE A 55 -10.94 -2.56 5.07
N THR A 56 -10.85 -3.64 4.32
CA THR A 56 -11.03 -5.00 4.82
C THR A 56 -9.73 -5.80 4.66
N PRO A 57 -8.99 -6.03 5.74
CA PRO A 57 -7.85 -6.94 5.73
C PRO A 57 -8.32 -8.39 5.56
N LEU A 58 -7.73 -9.13 4.62
CA LEU A 58 -8.07 -10.52 4.31
C LEU A 58 -7.05 -11.54 4.87
N GLY A 59 -5.95 -11.05 5.43
CA GLY A 59 -5.00 -11.83 6.21
C GLY A 59 -3.96 -12.62 5.40
N SER A 60 -4.08 -12.68 4.08
CA SER A 60 -3.05 -13.29 3.23
C SER A 60 -3.18 -12.89 1.76
N CYS A 61 -2.05 -12.86 1.06
CA CYS A 61 -1.97 -12.64 -0.38
C CYS A 61 -2.90 -13.57 -1.16
N GLN A 62 -2.91 -14.88 -0.85
CA GLN A 62 -3.75 -15.87 -1.53
C GLN A 62 -5.25 -15.58 -1.35
N THR A 63 -5.65 -15.12 -0.19
CA THR A 63 -7.05 -14.76 0.07
C THR A 63 -7.46 -13.55 -0.74
N VAL A 64 -6.59 -12.54 -0.84
CA VAL A 64 -6.83 -11.33 -1.65
C VAL A 64 -6.91 -11.68 -3.14
N GLU A 65 -5.97 -12.47 -3.66
CA GLU A 65 -5.97 -12.94 -5.05
C GLU A 65 -7.27 -13.70 -5.36
N HIS A 66 -7.60 -14.69 -4.53
CA HIS A 66 -8.82 -15.48 -4.70
C HIS A 66 -10.10 -14.61 -4.70
N ALA A 67 -10.17 -13.64 -3.79
CA ALA A 67 -11.32 -12.72 -3.73
C ALA A 67 -11.41 -11.83 -4.99
N SER A 68 -10.27 -11.34 -5.48
CA SER A 68 -10.21 -10.49 -6.67
C SER A 68 -10.62 -11.23 -7.95
N GLU A 69 -10.40 -12.54 -8.02
CA GLU A 69 -10.66 -13.37 -9.21
C GLU A 69 -12.06 -13.97 -9.25
N ASN A 70 -12.53 -14.52 -8.11
CA ASN A 70 -13.73 -15.36 -8.10
C ASN A 70 -15.02 -14.60 -7.83
N ASN A 71 -14.98 -13.52 -7.08
CA ASN A 71 -16.15 -12.68 -6.82
C ASN A 71 -15.72 -11.24 -6.49
N PRO A 72 -15.14 -10.52 -7.48
CA PRO A 72 -14.65 -9.20 -7.22
C PRO A 72 -15.79 -8.23 -6.89
N ASP A 73 -15.59 -7.46 -5.82
CA ASP A 73 -16.44 -6.31 -5.56
C ASP A 73 -16.28 -5.29 -6.71
N PRO A 74 -17.38 -4.86 -7.37
CA PRO A 74 -17.31 -3.89 -8.46
C PRO A 74 -16.66 -2.55 -8.08
N LYS A 75 -16.56 -2.25 -6.79
CA LYS A 75 -15.91 -1.07 -6.22
C LYS A 75 -14.65 -1.42 -5.45
N GLY A 76 -14.23 -2.67 -5.50
CA GLY A 76 -13.09 -3.20 -4.77
C GLY A 76 -11.78 -2.87 -5.47
N ILE A 77 -10.81 -2.43 -4.68
CA ILE A 77 -9.39 -2.38 -5.03
C ILE A 77 -8.71 -3.37 -4.11
N TYR A 78 -8.09 -4.37 -4.69
CA TYR A 78 -7.37 -5.42 -3.98
C TYR A 78 -5.88 -5.10 -4.04
N ILE A 79 -5.22 -5.02 -2.89
CA ILE A 79 -3.81 -4.61 -2.79
C ILE A 79 -3.03 -5.75 -2.16
N ILE A 80 -1.97 -6.18 -2.83
CA ILE A 80 -1.01 -7.15 -2.32
C ILE A 80 0.40 -6.60 -2.43
N ASP A 81 1.26 -7.04 -1.53
CA ASP A 81 2.68 -6.77 -1.57
C ASP A 81 3.34 -7.43 -2.78
N GLY A 82 4.41 -6.84 -3.25
CA GLY A 82 5.20 -7.44 -4.31
C GLY A 82 6.04 -8.61 -3.85
N ASP A 83 6.38 -8.63 -2.56
CA ASP A 83 7.22 -9.65 -1.96
C ASP A 83 8.51 -9.90 -2.74
N ILE A 84 9.12 -11.03 -2.51
CA ILE A 84 10.28 -11.51 -3.25
C ILE A 84 9.96 -11.84 -4.70
N TYR A 85 8.68 -12.00 -5.04
CA TYR A 85 8.23 -12.30 -6.41
C TYR A 85 8.52 -11.18 -7.38
N THR A 86 8.64 -9.93 -6.91
CA THR A 86 9.09 -8.79 -7.74
C THR A 86 10.41 -9.05 -8.45
N ILE A 87 11.28 -9.90 -7.88
CA ILE A 87 12.61 -10.20 -8.42
C ILE A 87 12.57 -11.35 -9.44
N PHE A 88 11.80 -12.39 -9.19
CA PHE A 88 11.89 -13.65 -9.97
C PHE A 88 10.71 -13.91 -10.90
N SER A 89 9.54 -13.49 -10.50
CA SER A 89 8.29 -13.77 -11.20
C SER A 89 7.27 -12.71 -10.80
N PRO A 90 7.44 -11.48 -11.28
CA PRO A 90 6.57 -10.38 -10.88
C PRO A 90 5.12 -10.72 -11.22
N LYS A 91 4.28 -10.70 -10.22
CA LYS A 91 2.83 -10.79 -10.41
C LYS A 91 2.37 -9.54 -11.14
N GLN A 92 1.37 -9.68 -11.97
CA GLN A 92 0.84 -8.56 -12.74
C GLN A 92 -0.44 -8.01 -12.08
N SER A 93 -0.50 -6.70 -11.99
CA SER A 93 -1.74 -6.03 -11.61
C SER A 93 -2.82 -6.25 -12.68
N THR A 94 -4.06 -6.35 -12.23
CA THR A 94 -5.24 -6.44 -13.10
C THR A 94 -6.10 -5.17 -12.93
N SER A 95 -7.30 -5.18 -13.46
CA SER A 95 -8.23 -4.05 -13.30
C SER A 95 -8.67 -3.81 -11.84
N SER A 96 -8.65 -4.86 -11.00
CA SER A 96 -9.06 -4.81 -9.60
C SER A 96 -7.92 -5.13 -8.62
N LEU A 97 -6.94 -5.96 -9.03
CA LEU A 97 -5.81 -6.35 -8.19
C LEU A 97 -4.61 -5.45 -8.49
N TYR A 98 -4.16 -4.72 -7.48
CA TYR A 98 -2.95 -3.92 -7.52
C TYR A 98 -1.83 -4.64 -6.77
N VAL A 99 -0.76 -4.97 -7.49
CA VAL A 99 0.46 -5.54 -6.92
C VAL A 99 1.46 -4.42 -6.72
N LEU A 100 1.93 -4.25 -5.48
CA LEU A 100 2.95 -3.24 -5.18
C LEU A 100 4.26 -3.54 -5.93
N ASP A 101 4.86 -2.51 -6.51
CA ASP A 101 6.19 -2.57 -7.11
C ASP A 101 7.31 -2.42 -6.07
N ALA A 102 7.06 -2.91 -4.86
CA ALA A 102 7.95 -2.93 -3.72
C ALA A 102 7.76 -4.23 -2.95
N TYR A 103 8.72 -4.56 -2.07
CA TYR A 103 8.62 -5.75 -1.24
C TYR A 103 7.37 -5.71 -0.36
N CYS A 104 7.11 -4.57 0.30
CA CYS A 104 5.92 -4.33 1.11
C CYS A 104 5.53 -2.83 1.07
N ILE A 105 4.36 -2.52 1.61
CA ILE A 105 3.81 -1.15 1.60
C ILE A 105 4.70 -0.18 2.37
N GLU A 106 5.37 -0.62 3.44
CA GLU A 106 6.26 0.22 4.25
C GLU A 106 7.44 0.74 3.42
N ASN A 107 7.93 -0.05 2.45
CA ASN A 107 9.00 0.42 1.55
C ASN A 107 8.59 1.62 0.67
N LYS A 108 7.29 1.86 0.51
CA LYS A 108 6.77 3.01 -0.23
C LYS A 108 6.63 4.26 0.62
N VAL A 109 6.51 4.12 1.94
CA VAL A 109 6.31 5.25 2.85
C VAL A 109 7.58 5.66 3.59
N ILE A 110 8.60 4.81 3.63
CA ILE A 110 9.89 5.12 4.25
C ILE A 110 10.81 5.76 3.21
N ASP A 111 10.94 7.08 3.30
CA ASP A 111 11.89 7.87 2.52
C ASP A 111 12.59 8.90 3.41
N TYR A 112 13.63 9.54 2.86
CA TYR A 112 14.43 10.52 3.60
C TYR A 112 13.60 11.68 4.16
N ASP A 113 12.75 12.27 3.35
CA ASP A 113 11.96 13.44 3.73
C ASP A 113 10.92 13.07 4.79
N SER A 114 10.30 11.89 4.68
CA SER A 114 9.36 11.36 5.67
C SER A 114 10.02 11.18 7.03
N ILE A 115 11.25 10.65 7.07
CA ILE A 115 12.01 10.47 8.31
C ILE A 115 12.37 11.81 8.94
N ILE A 116 12.86 12.77 8.14
CA ILE A 116 13.20 14.13 8.62
C ILE A 116 11.96 14.84 9.15
N ASN A 117 10.82 14.78 8.44
CA ASN A 117 9.58 15.41 8.87
C ASN A 117 9.04 14.79 10.16
N LEU A 118 9.12 13.47 10.31
CA LEU A 118 8.76 12.77 11.54
C LEU A 118 9.66 13.22 12.69
N ALA A 119 10.97 13.21 12.49
CA ALA A 119 11.93 13.65 13.49
C ALA A 119 11.71 15.12 13.89
N TYR A 120 11.44 15.99 12.94
CA TYR A 120 11.10 17.40 13.21
C TYR A 120 9.83 17.52 14.04
N SER A 121 8.83 16.71 13.77
CA SER A 121 7.57 16.69 14.54
C SER A 121 7.79 16.28 16.01
N LEU A 122 8.77 15.40 16.25
CA LEU A 122 9.12 14.93 17.60
C LEU A 122 10.07 15.87 18.34
N TYR A 123 10.97 16.55 17.64
CA TYR A 123 12.05 17.35 18.21
C TYR A 123 11.95 18.85 17.86
N GLY A 124 10.79 19.39 17.65
CA GLY A 124 10.43 20.70 17.10
C GLY A 124 11.16 21.97 17.61
N GLN A 125 12.25 21.82 18.39
CA GLN A 125 13.11 22.91 18.84
C GLN A 125 14.37 23.10 17.96
N MET A 126 14.61 22.18 17.01
CA MET A 126 15.76 22.20 16.12
C MET A 126 15.29 22.50 14.69
N ASP A 127 16.01 23.37 13.97
CA ASP A 127 15.68 23.59 12.57
C ASP A 127 15.98 22.35 11.72
N MET A 128 15.28 22.19 10.59
CA MET A 128 15.34 20.98 9.76
C MET A 128 16.76 20.69 9.24
N LYS A 129 17.56 21.71 8.97
CA LYS A 129 18.94 21.55 8.48
C LYS A 129 19.83 20.93 9.55
N ASN A 130 19.81 21.51 10.75
CA ASN A 130 20.58 20.98 11.88
C ASN A 130 20.12 19.57 12.26
N LEU A 131 18.82 19.28 12.17
CA LEU A 131 18.26 17.94 12.41
C LEU A 131 18.79 16.93 11.40
N SER A 132 18.78 17.26 10.12
CA SER A 132 19.31 16.43 9.04
C SER A 132 20.80 16.14 9.21
N GLU A 133 21.60 17.17 9.51
CA GLU A 133 23.04 17.02 9.77
C GLU A 133 23.34 16.16 11.02
N THR A 134 22.50 16.25 12.02
CA THR A 134 22.64 15.49 13.27
C THR A 134 22.27 14.01 13.09
N LEU A 135 21.17 13.73 12.42
CA LEU A 135 20.67 12.37 12.22
C LEU A 135 21.50 11.57 11.23
N LYS A 136 22.18 12.24 10.28
CA LYS A 136 23.04 11.60 9.26
C LYS A 136 22.36 10.43 8.54
N ILE A 137 21.08 10.60 8.21
CA ILE A 137 20.22 9.54 7.63
C ILE A 137 20.85 8.97 6.36
N ASP A 138 21.44 9.81 5.48
CA ASP A 138 22.12 9.34 4.26
C ASP A 138 23.24 8.34 4.57
N LYS A 139 24.04 8.64 5.60
CA LYS A 139 25.13 7.73 6.02
C LYS A 139 24.58 6.43 6.58
N PHE A 140 23.51 6.50 7.37
CA PHE A 140 22.84 5.33 7.89
C PHE A 140 22.27 4.48 6.75
N MET A 141 21.49 5.08 5.84
CA MET A 141 20.90 4.38 4.70
C MET A 141 21.99 3.74 3.83
N THR A 142 23.06 4.45 3.53
CA THR A 142 24.20 3.89 2.77
C THR A 142 24.83 2.70 3.49
N SER A 143 24.98 2.78 4.81
CA SER A 143 25.63 1.72 5.59
C SER A 143 24.84 0.43 5.69
N ILE A 144 23.50 0.50 5.59
CA ILE A 144 22.62 -0.67 5.66
C ILE A 144 22.25 -1.23 4.29
N THR A 145 22.34 -0.45 3.23
CA THR A 145 21.90 -0.86 1.88
C THR A 145 22.66 -2.08 1.38
N GLU A 146 23.99 -2.07 1.48
CA GLU A 146 24.79 -3.20 0.97
C GLU A 146 24.54 -4.50 1.77
N PRO A 147 24.61 -4.52 3.11
CA PRO A 147 24.30 -5.73 3.90
C PRO A 147 22.87 -6.23 3.66
N LEU A 148 21.88 -5.33 3.59
CA LEU A 148 20.50 -5.71 3.31
C LEU A 148 20.34 -6.28 1.92
N THR A 149 20.96 -5.68 0.90
CA THR A 149 20.93 -6.20 -0.47
C THR A 149 21.49 -7.62 -0.53
N GLN A 150 22.60 -7.88 0.12
CA GLN A 150 23.19 -9.22 0.18
C GLN A 150 22.26 -10.20 0.90
N LEU A 151 21.69 -9.80 2.05
CA LEU A 151 20.75 -10.63 2.80
C LEU A 151 19.52 -10.99 1.97
N PHE A 152 18.89 -10.00 1.36
CA PHE A 152 17.72 -10.22 0.51
C PHE A 152 18.04 -11.05 -0.72
N PHE A 153 19.21 -10.88 -1.32
CA PHE A 153 19.65 -11.70 -2.44
C PHE A 153 19.78 -13.18 -2.04
N HIS A 154 20.40 -13.48 -0.90
CA HIS A 154 20.50 -14.85 -0.39
C HIS A 154 19.14 -15.44 -0.06
N PHE A 155 18.28 -14.67 0.62
CA PHE A 155 16.91 -15.07 0.92
C PHE A 155 16.12 -15.38 -0.37
N ALA A 156 16.25 -14.52 -1.37
CA ALA A 156 15.63 -14.70 -2.68
C ALA A 156 16.08 -15.99 -3.38
N LEU A 157 17.39 -16.30 -3.38
CA LEU A 157 17.92 -17.53 -3.93
C LEU A 157 17.39 -18.77 -3.20
N GLU A 158 17.32 -18.70 -1.87
CA GLU A 158 16.79 -19.80 -1.07
C GLU A 158 15.31 -20.08 -1.40
N GLN A 159 14.50 -19.05 -1.45
CA GLN A 159 13.07 -19.17 -1.83
C GLN A 159 12.90 -19.75 -3.25
N LYS A 160 13.72 -19.33 -4.20
CA LYS A 160 13.71 -19.87 -5.54
C LYS A 160 14.06 -21.38 -5.56
N HIS A 161 15.03 -21.80 -4.76
CA HIS A 161 15.40 -23.20 -4.65
C HIS A 161 14.29 -24.04 -4.02
N ILE A 162 13.67 -23.56 -2.93
CA ILE A 162 12.56 -24.25 -2.26
C ILE A 162 11.38 -24.42 -3.20
N ASN A 163 10.99 -23.39 -3.93
CA ASN A 163 9.88 -23.44 -4.87
C ASN A 163 10.16 -24.39 -6.04
N ASN A 164 11.37 -24.37 -6.59
CA ASN A 164 11.77 -25.33 -7.63
C ASN A 164 11.77 -26.79 -7.14
N PHE A 165 12.06 -27.02 -5.84
CA PHE A 165 12.03 -28.35 -5.25
C PHE A 165 10.60 -28.87 -5.07
N LYS A 166 9.67 -28.01 -4.65
CA LYS A 166 8.25 -28.36 -4.51
C LYS A 166 7.61 -28.72 -5.86
N ILE A 167 7.94 -28.00 -6.94
CA ILE A 167 7.41 -28.26 -8.28
C ILE A 167 7.91 -29.62 -8.82
N LYS A 168 9.15 -30.03 -8.52
CA LYS A 168 9.74 -31.28 -8.99
C LYS A 168 9.24 -32.54 -8.27
N HIS A 169 8.59 -32.41 -7.14
CA HIS A 169 8.13 -33.52 -6.29
C HIS A 169 6.60 -33.57 -6.13
N SER A 170 5.86 -32.81 -6.91
CA SER A 170 4.38 -32.80 -6.95
C SER A 170 3.76 -33.56 -8.13
N ASP A 171 4.57 -34.33 -8.88
CA ASP A 171 4.13 -35.24 -9.97
C ASP A 171 4.01 -36.69 -9.49
#